data_d33751f3e478421a625b62e80d8c1356
#
_entry.id   d33751f3e478421a625b62e80d8c1356
#
_cell.length_a   1.000
_cell.length_b   1.000
_cell.length_c   1.000
_cell.angle_alpha   90.00
_cell.angle_beta   90.00
_cell.angle_gamma   90.00
#
_symmetry.space_group_name_H-M   'P 1'
#
loop_
_entity.id
_entity.type
_entity.pdbx_description
1 polymer ?
#
loop_
_entity_poly.entity_id
_entity_poly.type
_entity_poly.pdbx_seq_one_letter_code
_entity_poly.pdbx_strand_id
1 'polypeptide(L)'
;IFFGCQPKQNHETAPESSVFDEEKETAAIMAVIKNETTSFFNGDYDSWVNNWSHSQYAVQAWNNSDGTSDAAVGWDAIHKQGKNWIETYYKNGKVKIHPVYKTTKPLVTFFGNDAAYLIWTQYNADTEKKFYRLSHESRIMQKEKDQWKIVNVSAFWDVDPKISADSLPKDLL
;
A
#
# COMPACT_ATOMS: atom_id res chain seq x y z
N ILE A 1 25.83 16.12 66.94
CA ILE A 1 26.26 15.32 65.74
C ILE A 1 24.97 14.96 64.97
N PHE A 2 24.71 15.70 63.88
CA PHE A 2 23.59 15.40 63.02
C PHE A 2 24.10 14.65 61.77
N PHE A 3 23.67 13.41 61.59
CA PHE A 3 23.87 12.64 60.35
C PHE A 3 22.77 12.98 59.37
N GLY A 4 23.12 13.71 58.32
CA GLY A 4 22.20 13.96 57.19
C GLY A 4 22.22 12.77 56.21
N CYS A 5 21.10 12.07 56.09
CA CYS A 5 20.90 11.14 54.99
C CYS A 5 20.60 11.93 53.70
N GLN A 6 21.50 11.86 52.75
CA GLN A 6 21.21 12.32 51.38
C GLN A 6 20.40 11.25 50.65
N PRO A 7 19.28 11.59 50.00
CA PRO A 7 18.56 10.65 49.14
C PRO A 7 19.37 10.38 47.88
N LYS A 8 19.59 9.10 47.54
CA LYS A 8 20.10 8.68 46.24
C LYS A 8 19.11 9.10 45.17
N GLN A 9 19.49 10.05 44.31
CA GLN A 9 18.80 10.28 43.05
C GLN A 9 19.05 9.09 42.14
N ASN A 10 18.01 8.27 41.91
CA ASN A 10 18.00 7.33 40.81
C ASN A 10 17.80 8.16 39.53
N HIS A 11 18.85 8.30 38.74
CA HIS A 11 18.76 8.71 37.36
C HIS A 11 18.09 7.55 36.60
N GLU A 12 16.77 7.58 36.47
CA GLU A 12 16.11 6.84 35.39
C GLU A 12 16.62 7.43 34.08
N THR A 13 17.47 6.67 33.39
CA THR A 13 17.80 6.95 32.00
C THR A 13 16.49 6.86 31.19
N ALA A 14 16.06 7.99 30.65
CA ALA A 14 14.96 8.01 29.68
C ALA A 14 15.27 6.98 28.59
N PRO A 15 14.27 6.19 28.12
CA PRO A 15 14.49 5.24 27.04
C PRO A 15 15.05 6.00 25.83
N GLU A 16 16.17 5.52 25.28
CA GLU A 16 16.70 6.01 24.01
C GLU A 16 15.55 5.97 22.99
N SER A 17 15.13 7.14 22.51
CA SER A 17 14.19 7.20 21.40
C SER A 17 14.89 6.53 20.22
N SER A 18 14.41 5.36 19.82
CA SER A 18 14.92 4.70 18.62
C SER A 18 14.84 5.69 17.47
N VAL A 19 15.97 6.00 16.85
CA VAL A 19 16.03 6.86 15.67
C VAL A 19 15.12 6.23 14.61
N PHE A 20 14.23 7.03 14.03
CA PHE A 20 13.33 6.59 12.96
C PHE A 20 14.17 6.20 11.75
N ASP A 21 14.04 4.94 11.33
CA ASP A 21 14.78 4.35 10.21
C ASP A 21 13.88 4.31 8.96
N GLU A 22 14.02 5.34 8.12
CA GLU A 22 13.20 5.48 6.90
C GLU A 22 13.35 4.30 5.92
N GLU A 23 14.53 3.70 5.82
CA GLU A 23 14.76 2.57 4.91
C GLU A 23 14.00 1.33 5.39
N LYS A 24 14.10 1.03 6.67
CA LYS A 24 13.37 -0.06 7.32
C LYS A 24 11.85 0.14 7.22
N GLU A 25 11.37 1.35 7.50
CA GLU A 25 9.95 1.66 7.44
C GLU A 25 9.43 1.62 5.99
N THR A 26 10.19 2.09 5.02
CA THR A 26 9.87 1.95 3.59
C THR A 26 9.74 0.48 3.19
N ALA A 27 10.68 -0.36 3.59
CA ALA A 27 10.63 -1.79 3.31
C ALA A 27 9.38 -2.44 3.93
N ALA A 28 9.02 -2.07 5.16
CA ALA A 28 7.82 -2.56 5.84
C ALA A 28 6.53 -2.13 5.10
N ILE A 29 6.44 -0.87 4.67
CA ILE A 29 5.31 -0.36 3.87
C ILE A 29 5.20 -1.13 2.54
N MET A 30 6.29 -1.30 1.82
CA MET A 30 6.27 -2.02 0.54
C MET A 30 5.86 -3.49 0.70
N ALA A 31 6.21 -4.13 1.83
CA ALA A 31 5.75 -5.47 2.16
C ALA A 31 4.22 -5.53 2.34
N VAL A 32 3.62 -4.53 3.01
CA VAL A 32 2.16 -4.43 3.16
C VAL A 32 1.47 -4.25 1.81
N ILE A 33 1.96 -3.34 0.96
CA ILE A 33 1.40 -3.10 -0.38
C ILE A 33 1.48 -4.36 -1.24
N LYS A 34 2.62 -5.05 -1.22
CA LYS A 34 2.80 -6.30 -1.96
C LYS A 34 1.87 -7.39 -1.43
N ASN A 35 1.72 -7.52 -0.11
CA ASN A 35 0.83 -8.52 0.49
C ASN A 35 -0.62 -8.24 0.17
N GLU A 36 -1.06 -6.98 0.21
CA GLU A 36 -2.41 -6.57 -0.18
C GLU A 36 -2.74 -7.02 -1.60
N THR A 37 -1.91 -6.65 -2.56
CA THR A 37 -2.09 -7.00 -3.97
C THR A 37 -2.08 -8.52 -4.17
N THR A 38 -1.12 -9.22 -3.57
CA THR A 38 -0.99 -10.67 -3.69
C THR A 38 -2.21 -11.39 -3.10
N SER A 39 -2.64 -11.01 -1.91
CA SER A 39 -3.79 -11.59 -1.23
C SER A 39 -5.09 -11.39 -2.03
N PHE A 40 -5.29 -10.18 -2.56
CA PHE A 40 -6.45 -9.86 -3.38
C PHE A 40 -6.57 -10.81 -4.59
N PHE A 41 -5.51 -10.92 -5.38
CA PHE A 41 -5.52 -11.73 -6.59
C PHE A 41 -5.46 -13.24 -6.33
N ASN A 42 -4.97 -13.66 -5.17
CA ASN A 42 -5.05 -15.06 -4.73
C ASN A 42 -6.42 -15.44 -4.17
N GLY A 43 -7.32 -14.48 -3.99
CA GLY A 43 -8.61 -14.73 -3.36
C GLY A 43 -8.51 -14.97 -1.85
N ASP A 44 -7.41 -14.56 -1.23
CA ASP A 44 -7.18 -14.65 0.22
C ASP A 44 -7.72 -13.38 0.89
N TYR A 45 -9.02 -13.43 1.16
CA TYR A 45 -9.76 -12.32 1.71
C TYR A 45 -9.25 -11.89 3.10
N ASP A 46 -8.96 -12.81 3.98
CA ASP A 46 -8.55 -12.51 5.36
C ASP A 46 -7.19 -11.81 5.38
N SER A 47 -6.24 -12.28 4.59
CA SER A 47 -4.94 -11.62 4.44
C SER A 47 -5.08 -10.25 3.78
N TRP A 48 -5.98 -10.09 2.79
CA TRP A 48 -6.24 -8.80 2.14
C TRP A 48 -6.79 -7.78 3.14
N VAL A 49 -7.80 -8.15 3.94
CA VAL A 49 -8.41 -7.30 4.99
C VAL A 49 -7.36 -6.78 5.97
N ASN A 50 -6.42 -7.62 6.36
CA ASN A 50 -5.41 -7.27 7.35
C ASN A 50 -4.42 -6.18 6.91
N ASN A 51 -4.34 -5.87 5.62
CA ASN A 51 -3.46 -4.81 5.13
C ASN A 51 -4.10 -3.41 5.19
N TRP A 52 -5.40 -3.32 5.35
CA TRP A 52 -6.15 -2.07 5.33
C TRP A 52 -6.37 -1.49 6.73
N SER A 53 -6.40 -0.16 6.80
CA SER A 53 -7.03 0.55 7.92
C SER A 53 -8.54 0.38 7.84
N HIS A 54 -9.16 0.02 8.95
CA HIS A 54 -10.61 -0.12 9.02
C HIS A 54 -11.29 1.20 9.40
N SER A 55 -10.72 2.32 8.97
CA SER A 55 -11.20 3.65 9.28
C SER A 55 -12.30 4.12 8.32
N GLN A 56 -13.14 5.06 8.79
CA GLN A 56 -14.17 5.69 7.97
C GLN A 56 -13.59 6.63 6.90
N TYR A 57 -12.33 7.03 7.02
CA TYR A 57 -11.63 7.89 6.07
C TYR A 57 -10.73 7.12 5.09
N ALA A 58 -10.72 5.78 5.17
CA ALA A 58 -10.03 4.99 4.15
C ALA A 58 -10.69 5.18 2.79
N VAL A 59 -9.90 5.22 1.71
CA VAL A 59 -10.41 5.44 0.35
C VAL A 59 -9.72 4.51 -0.64
N GLN A 60 -10.51 3.97 -1.56
CA GLN A 60 -10.01 3.31 -2.76
C GLN A 60 -10.66 3.97 -3.97
N ALA A 61 -9.86 4.51 -4.91
CA ALA A 61 -10.37 5.25 -6.05
C ALA A 61 -9.59 4.94 -7.34
N TRP A 62 -10.27 4.93 -8.49
CA TRP A 62 -9.67 4.74 -9.81
C TRP A 62 -10.55 5.33 -10.92
N ASN A 63 -9.97 5.52 -12.09
CA ASN A 63 -10.71 5.84 -13.30
C ASN A 63 -10.94 4.59 -14.16
N ASN A 64 -12.04 4.58 -14.87
CA ASN A 64 -12.45 3.53 -15.79
C ASN A 64 -12.10 3.88 -17.23
N SER A 65 -12.06 2.87 -18.10
CA SER A 65 -11.76 3.04 -19.53
C SER A 65 -12.83 3.79 -20.33
N ASP A 66 -14.01 3.95 -19.78
CA ASP A 66 -15.11 4.73 -20.38
C ASP A 66 -15.11 6.21 -19.96
N GLY A 67 -14.09 6.65 -19.21
CA GLY A 67 -13.96 8.02 -18.72
C GLY A 67 -14.69 8.30 -17.40
N THR A 68 -15.38 7.30 -16.83
CA THR A 68 -15.95 7.41 -15.48
C THR A 68 -14.89 7.16 -14.40
N SER A 69 -15.26 7.36 -13.16
CA SER A 69 -14.41 7.00 -12.01
C SER A 69 -15.23 6.36 -10.91
N ASP A 70 -14.59 5.50 -10.13
CA ASP A 70 -15.16 4.88 -8.96
C ASP A 70 -14.37 5.29 -7.72
N ALA A 71 -15.08 5.39 -6.59
CA ALA A 71 -14.48 5.58 -5.29
C ALA A 71 -15.28 4.85 -4.22
N ALA A 72 -14.61 4.00 -3.46
CA ALA A 72 -15.13 3.43 -2.22
C ALA A 72 -14.56 4.23 -1.05
N VAL A 73 -15.44 4.88 -0.28
CA VAL A 73 -15.08 5.73 0.85
C VAL A 73 -15.54 5.07 2.16
N GLY A 74 -14.61 4.95 3.08
CA GLY A 74 -14.79 4.24 4.35
C GLY A 74 -14.59 2.74 4.20
N TRP A 75 -14.13 2.12 5.30
CA TRP A 75 -13.84 0.69 5.32
C TRP A 75 -15.01 -0.19 4.87
N ASP A 76 -16.24 0.13 5.29
CA ASP A 76 -17.41 -0.67 4.94
C ASP A 76 -17.63 -0.76 3.42
N ALA A 77 -17.42 0.36 2.71
CA ALA A 77 -17.55 0.41 1.25
C ALA A 77 -16.40 -0.37 0.57
N ILE A 78 -15.16 -0.15 1.00
CA ILE A 78 -13.96 -0.85 0.50
C ILE A 78 -14.10 -2.36 0.73
N HIS A 79 -14.46 -2.74 1.96
CA HIS A 79 -14.67 -4.12 2.37
C HIS A 79 -15.73 -4.83 1.52
N LYS A 80 -16.91 -4.21 1.37
CA LYS A 80 -18.00 -4.76 0.57
C LYS A 80 -17.58 -4.98 -0.88
N GLN A 81 -16.91 -4.00 -1.48
CA GLN A 81 -16.46 -4.06 -2.87
C GLN A 81 -15.36 -5.10 -3.06
N GLY A 82 -14.30 -5.06 -2.24
CA GLY A 82 -13.19 -6.00 -2.30
C GLY A 82 -13.63 -7.44 -2.07
N LYS A 83 -14.49 -7.67 -1.08
CA LYS A 83 -15.06 -9.00 -0.83
C LYS A 83 -15.83 -9.53 -2.04
N ASN A 84 -16.69 -8.69 -2.63
CA ASN A 84 -17.46 -9.08 -3.81
C ASN A 84 -16.54 -9.43 -5.00
N TRP A 85 -15.46 -8.67 -5.23
CA TRP A 85 -14.50 -8.95 -6.29
C TRP A 85 -13.73 -10.23 -6.04
N ILE A 86 -13.23 -10.44 -4.83
CA ILE A 86 -12.52 -11.66 -4.43
C ILE A 86 -13.40 -12.89 -4.62
N GLU A 87 -14.62 -12.86 -4.11
CA GLU A 87 -15.54 -14.00 -4.19
C GLU A 87 -16.02 -14.26 -5.63
N THR A 88 -16.23 -13.22 -6.41
CA THR A 88 -16.76 -13.36 -7.78
C THR A 88 -15.69 -13.82 -8.76
N TYR A 89 -14.49 -13.27 -8.69
CA TYR A 89 -13.49 -13.44 -9.75
C TYR A 89 -12.31 -14.31 -9.33
N TYR A 90 -11.83 -14.20 -8.10
CA TYR A 90 -10.56 -14.81 -7.70
C TYR A 90 -10.74 -16.10 -6.92
N LYS A 91 -11.53 -16.11 -5.86
CA LYS A 91 -11.75 -17.29 -5.00
C LYS A 91 -12.30 -18.51 -5.77
N ASN A 92 -13.14 -18.28 -6.77
CA ASN A 92 -13.74 -19.34 -7.57
C ASN A 92 -12.91 -19.74 -8.80
N GLY A 93 -11.68 -19.25 -8.92
CA GLY A 93 -10.76 -19.60 -9.99
C GLY A 93 -11.20 -19.09 -11.39
N LYS A 94 -12.14 -18.16 -11.47
CA LYS A 94 -12.61 -17.58 -12.74
C LYS A 94 -11.54 -16.71 -13.40
N VAL A 95 -10.70 -16.05 -12.59
CA VAL A 95 -9.55 -15.29 -13.07
C VAL A 95 -8.30 -15.88 -12.44
N LYS A 96 -7.47 -16.54 -13.23
CA LYS A 96 -6.20 -17.14 -12.79
C LYS A 96 -4.98 -16.28 -13.07
N ILE A 97 -5.18 -15.03 -13.47
CA ILE A 97 -4.09 -14.17 -13.91
C ILE A 97 -3.77 -13.22 -12.80
N HIS A 98 -2.61 -13.41 -12.15
CA HIS A 98 -2.00 -12.36 -11.36
C HIS A 98 -1.57 -11.23 -12.29
N PRO A 99 -1.83 -9.97 -11.95
CA PRO A 99 -1.31 -8.87 -12.74
C PRO A 99 0.22 -8.97 -12.74
N VAL A 100 0.78 -8.96 -13.92
CA VAL A 100 2.21 -8.76 -14.09
C VAL A 100 2.41 -7.28 -14.29
N TYR A 101 3.20 -6.67 -13.42
CA TYR A 101 3.51 -5.25 -13.52
C TYR A 101 4.98 -4.99 -13.24
N LYS A 102 5.44 -3.85 -13.72
CA LYS A 102 6.74 -3.27 -13.41
C LYS A 102 6.51 -1.87 -12.88
N THR A 103 7.35 -1.39 -11.99
CA THR A 103 7.18 -0.07 -11.38
C THR A 103 8.45 0.75 -11.46
N THR A 104 8.30 2.08 -11.50
CA THR A 104 9.39 2.95 -11.10
C THR A 104 9.66 2.77 -9.61
N LYS A 105 10.83 3.19 -9.14
CA LYS A 105 11.10 3.25 -7.70
C LYS A 105 10.09 4.21 -7.05
N PRO A 106 9.35 3.78 -6.02
CA PRO A 106 8.42 4.66 -5.34
C PRO A 106 9.14 5.85 -4.70
N LEU A 107 8.55 7.04 -4.86
CA LEU A 107 8.90 8.19 -4.02
C LEU A 107 8.09 8.06 -2.72
N VAL A 108 8.80 8.02 -1.60
CA VAL A 108 8.19 7.90 -0.27
C VAL A 108 8.45 9.18 0.52
N THR A 109 7.41 9.72 1.12
CA THR A 109 7.50 10.88 2.02
C THR A 109 6.84 10.52 3.34
N PHE A 110 7.58 10.62 4.43
CA PHE A 110 7.06 10.39 5.77
C PHE A 110 6.54 11.70 6.40
N PHE A 111 5.41 11.61 7.08
CA PHE A 111 4.82 12.68 7.88
C PHE A 111 4.88 12.25 9.36
N GLY A 112 5.99 12.55 10.02
CA GLY A 112 6.30 11.99 11.33
C GLY A 112 6.67 10.50 11.24
N ASN A 113 6.39 9.74 12.30
CA ASN A 113 6.79 8.34 12.42
C ASN A 113 5.66 7.35 12.09
N ASP A 114 4.45 7.84 11.83
CA ASP A 114 3.21 7.06 11.77
C ASP A 114 2.37 7.26 10.50
N ALA A 115 2.79 8.16 9.62
CA ALA A 115 2.12 8.35 8.34
C ALA A 115 3.13 8.48 7.19
N ALA A 116 2.77 7.94 6.02
CA ALA A 116 3.58 8.03 4.81
C ALA A 116 2.70 8.20 3.56
N TYR A 117 3.21 8.96 2.60
CA TYR A 117 2.65 9.10 1.27
C TYR A 117 3.63 8.52 0.25
N LEU A 118 3.10 7.71 -0.67
CA LEU A 118 3.89 7.08 -1.73
C LEU A 118 3.26 7.38 -3.09
N ILE A 119 4.12 7.61 -4.08
CA ILE A 119 3.72 7.71 -5.49
C ILE A 119 4.71 6.95 -6.37
N TRP A 120 4.19 6.31 -7.42
CA TRP A 120 5.00 5.68 -8.47
C TRP A 120 4.22 5.54 -9.77
N THR A 121 4.94 5.27 -10.85
CA THR A 121 4.35 4.85 -12.12
C THR A 121 4.40 3.33 -12.21
N GLN A 122 3.29 2.73 -12.61
CA GLN A 122 3.16 1.30 -12.80
C GLN A 122 2.82 0.98 -14.24
N TYR A 123 3.46 -0.04 -14.77
CA TYR A 123 3.25 -0.56 -16.12
C TYR A 123 2.60 -1.93 -16.00
N ASN A 124 1.34 -2.02 -16.36
CA ASN A 124 0.52 -3.20 -16.17
C ASN A 124 0.43 -4.00 -17.47
N ALA A 125 0.92 -5.24 -17.46
CA ALA A 125 0.97 -6.11 -18.62
C ALA A 125 -0.44 -6.57 -19.03
N ASP A 126 -0.63 -6.74 -20.34
CA ASP A 126 -1.70 -7.59 -20.86
C ASP A 126 -1.42 -9.09 -20.60
N THR A 127 -2.38 -9.94 -20.92
CA THR A 127 -2.27 -11.39 -20.70
C THR A 127 -1.10 -12.03 -21.44
N GLU A 128 -0.71 -11.47 -22.58
CA GLU A 128 0.40 -11.97 -23.41
C GLU A 128 1.74 -11.33 -23.05
N LYS A 129 1.74 -10.33 -22.16
CA LYS A 129 2.91 -9.54 -21.76
C LYS A 129 3.60 -8.82 -22.95
N LYS A 130 2.85 -8.54 -23.99
CA LYS A 130 3.33 -7.83 -25.18
C LYS A 130 3.16 -6.33 -25.07
N PHE A 131 2.08 -5.93 -24.41
CA PHE A 131 1.73 -4.53 -24.20
C PHE A 131 1.49 -4.24 -22.74
N TYR A 132 1.76 -3.00 -22.37
CA TYR A 132 1.57 -2.48 -21.02
C TYR A 132 0.68 -1.24 -21.06
N ARG A 133 -0.12 -1.07 -20.02
CA ARG A 133 -0.83 0.17 -19.72
C ARG A 133 -0.18 0.83 -18.52
N LEU A 134 -0.01 2.12 -18.63
CA LEU A 134 0.54 2.92 -17.54
C LEU A 134 -0.56 3.26 -16.53
N SER A 135 -0.22 3.25 -15.25
CA SER A 135 -1.02 3.86 -14.21
C SER A 135 -0.13 4.70 -13.28
N HIS A 136 -0.70 5.79 -12.77
CA HIS A 136 -0.11 6.59 -11.71
C HIS A 136 -0.74 6.13 -10.40
N GLU A 137 0.10 5.55 -9.56
CA GLU A 137 -0.31 4.96 -8.30
C GLU A 137 0.03 5.88 -7.14
N SER A 138 -0.88 6.01 -6.20
CA SER A 138 -0.58 6.63 -4.92
C SER A 138 -1.14 5.85 -3.75
N ARG A 139 -0.45 5.94 -2.62
CA ARG A 139 -0.86 5.33 -1.36
C ARG A 139 -0.66 6.32 -0.21
N ILE A 140 -1.61 6.31 0.71
CA ILE A 140 -1.39 6.84 2.05
C ILE A 140 -1.37 5.67 3.00
N MET A 141 -0.33 5.61 3.80
CA MET A 141 -0.11 4.59 4.81
C MET A 141 -0.17 5.22 6.19
N GLN A 142 -0.74 4.51 7.14
CA GLN A 142 -0.78 4.92 8.54
C GLN A 142 -0.32 3.77 9.43
N LYS A 143 0.43 4.07 10.47
CA LYS A 143 0.86 3.08 11.46
C LYS A 143 -0.22 2.95 12.53
N GLU A 144 -0.77 1.75 12.69
CA GLU A 144 -1.74 1.41 13.70
C GLU A 144 -1.17 0.30 14.58
N LYS A 145 -0.98 0.56 15.88
CA LYS A 145 -0.38 -0.41 16.82
C LYS A 145 0.94 -1.01 16.27
N ASP A 146 1.83 -0.13 15.82
CA ASP A 146 3.13 -0.47 15.23
C ASP A 146 3.08 -1.26 13.90
N GLN A 147 1.93 -1.35 13.25
CA GLN A 147 1.77 -1.97 11.94
C GLN A 147 1.33 -0.94 10.90
N TRP A 148 1.99 -0.94 9.75
CA TRP A 148 1.55 -0.14 8.62
C TRP A 148 0.25 -0.68 8.03
N LYS A 149 -0.70 0.22 7.78
CA LYS A 149 -2.00 -0.05 7.16
C LYS A 149 -2.23 0.88 5.98
N ILE A 150 -2.92 0.39 4.97
CA ILE A 150 -3.32 1.19 3.82
C ILE A 150 -4.53 2.03 4.20
N VAL A 151 -4.41 3.34 4.03
CA VAL A 151 -5.51 4.31 4.22
C VAL A 151 -6.06 4.77 2.88
N ASN A 152 -5.19 4.93 1.89
CA ASN A 152 -5.62 5.31 0.55
C ASN A 152 -4.93 4.45 -0.51
N VAL A 153 -5.73 4.04 -1.49
CA VAL A 153 -5.29 3.53 -2.78
C VAL A 153 -5.92 4.41 -3.85
N SER A 154 -5.10 5.08 -4.66
CA SER A 154 -5.58 5.75 -5.85
C SER A 154 -4.76 5.29 -7.05
N ALA A 155 -5.45 4.90 -8.13
CA ALA A 155 -4.84 4.45 -9.36
C ALA A 155 -5.48 5.18 -10.55
N PHE A 156 -4.68 5.95 -11.27
CA PHE A 156 -5.12 6.67 -12.47
C PHE A 156 -4.47 6.04 -13.68
N TRP A 157 -5.31 5.39 -14.49
CA TRP A 157 -4.88 4.62 -15.66
C TRP A 157 -4.88 5.47 -16.92
N ASP A 158 -3.80 5.41 -17.68
CA ASP A 158 -3.82 5.86 -19.06
C ASP A 158 -4.61 4.86 -19.89
N VAL A 159 -5.70 5.30 -20.48
CA VAL A 159 -6.56 4.47 -21.29
C VAL A 159 -5.91 4.16 -22.65
N ASP A 160 -5.16 5.12 -23.19
CA ASP A 160 -4.37 5.05 -24.42
C ASP A 160 -3.11 5.95 -24.30
N PRO A 161 -1.98 5.60 -24.92
CA PRO A 161 -1.69 4.43 -25.74
C PRO A 161 -1.18 3.23 -24.93
N LYS A 162 -1.25 2.03 -25.53
CA LYS A 162 -0.54 0.85 -25.04
C LYS A 162 0.96 0.99 -25.37
N ILE A 163 1.81 0.63 -24.42
CA ILE A 163 3.27 0.66 -24.54
C ILE A 163 3.74 -0.75 -24.86
N SER A 164 4.52 -0.93 -25.92
CA SER A 164 5.10 -2.23 -26.22
C SER A 164 6.14 -2.63 -25.17
N ALA A 165 6.30 -3.94 -24.93
CA ALA A 165 7.28 -4.45 -23.97
C ALA A 165 8.72 -3.96 -24.26
N ASP A 166 9.08 -3.79 -25.54
CA ASP A 166 10.41 -3.34 -25.96
C ASP A 166 10.65 -1.84 -25.73
N SER A 167 9.56 -1.10 -25.47
CA SER A 167 9.61 0.35 -25.24
C SER A 167 9.56 0.74 -23.76
N LEU A 168 9.53 -0.26 -22.86
CA LEU A 168 9.55 0.01 -21.41
C LEU A 168 10.89 0.62 -20.98
N PRO A 169 10.87 1.51 -19.97
CA PRO A 169 12.10 1.95 -19.31
C PRO A 169 12.92 0.77 -18.79
N LYS A 170 14.25 0.89 -18.84
CA LYS A 170 15.17 -0.21 -18.47
C LYS A 170 15.40 -0.33 -16.96
N ASP A 171 15.08 0.69 -16.20
CA ASP A 171 15.33 0.85 -14.76
C ASP A 171 14.11 0.55 -13.88
N LEU A 172 13.14 -0.20 -14.42
CA LEU A 172 11.96 -0.63 -13.67
C LEU A 172 12.27 -1.77 -12.70
N LEU A 173 11.56 -1.77 -11.56
CA LEU A 173 11.58 -2.80 -10.52
C LEU A 173 10.63 -3.96 -10.83
#